data_27839173193e1b07c531294cf3bcbde9
#
_entry.id   27839173193e1b07c531294cf3bcbde9
#
_cell.length_a   1.000
_cell.length_b   1.000
_cell.length_c   1.000
_cell.angle_alpha   90.00
_cell.angle_beta   90.00
_cell.angle_gamma   90.00
#
_symmetry.space_group_name_H-M   'P 1'
#
loop_
_entity.id
_entity.type
_entity.pdbx_description
1 polymer ?
#
loop_
_entity_poly.entity_id
_entity_poly.type
_entity_poly.pdbx_seq_one_letter_code
_entity_poly.pdbx_strand_id
1 'polypeptide(L)'
;MERLRNLYFNSKPVFDIYLFEIKLHVKKFIIFSIVTILLLIMSSFLPYILFPTYQVPSTQADFYQGGLFNSLLIIIAVCLFFSGIICSEFKDKTGIIVFPKINKYKLITGKYLGNLTLVIGIASINYFISALICYFIYGDPLLDKLLLSFGFTVFYILALSSMVSFFSSFMKSATLTTTITLILLLFGTGIIDTFFMFAAPKIEPIYSLNYVRSIITYILQADFFTMQRYVDYQFEGTFLFRSWLTPTMQGALLVLSLYTIVFFLFGSLLFKRRQI
;
A
#
# COMPACT_ATOMS: atom_id res chain seq x y z
N MET A 1 8.68 -32.30 -21.70
CA MET A 1 9.58 -32.29 -20.53
C MET A 1 10.72 -31.26 -20.63
N GLU A 2 11.37 -31.09 -21.77
CA GLU A 2 12.46 -30.08 -21.92
C GLU A 2 12.03 -28.65 -21.67
N ARG A 3 10.87 -28.21 -22.17
CA ARG A 3 10.35 -26.83 -21.89
C ARG A 3 10.13 -26.55 -20.40
N LEU A 4 9.62 -27.54 -19.64
CA LEU A 4 9.42 -27.38 -18.18
C LEU A 4 10.77 -27.36 -17.45
N ARG A 5 11.75 -28.17 -17.87
CA ARG A 5 13.10 -28.16 -17.31
C ARG A 5 13.80 -26.82 -17.58
N ASN A 6 13.70 -26.27 -18.79
CA ASN A 6 14.27 -24.97 -19.14
C ASN A 6 13.60 -23.80 -18.39
N LEU A 7 12.27 -23.86 -18.16
CA LEU A 7 11.56 -22.90 -17.33
C LEU A 7 12.04 -22.95 -15.88
N TYR A 8 12.20 -24.15 -15.31
CA TYR A 8 12.71 -24.34 -13.95
C TYR A 8 14.13 -23.78 -13.77
N PHE A 9 15.07 -24.11 -14.68
CA PHE A 9 16.43 -23.57 -14.61
C PHE A 9 16.49 -22.07 -14.81
N ASN A 10 15.55 -21.48 -15.55
CA ASN A 10 15.48 -20.04 -15.78
C ASN A 10 14.84 -19.28 -14.62
N SER A 11 13.93 -19.88 -13.85
CA SER A 11 13.26 -19.28 -12.69
C SER A 11 13.97 -19.51 -11.36
N LYS A 12 14.81 -20.54 -11.24
CA LYS A 12 15.53 -20.88 -10.01
C LYS A 12 16.28 -19.69 -9.38
N PRO A 13 17.05 -18.87 -10.13
CA PRO A 13 17.73 -17.72 -9.54
C PRO A 13 16.77 -16.68 -8.93
N VAL A 14 15.58 -16.50 -9.52
CA VAL A 14 14.56 -15.58 -8.99
C VAL A 14 14.02 -16.09 -7.66
N PHE A 15 13.77 -17.40 -7.56
CA PHE A 15 13.27 -18.03 -6.35
C PHE A 15 14.32 -18.05 -5.23
N ASP A 16 15.59 -18.29 -5.55
CA ASP A 16 16.68 -18.24 -4.58
C ASP A 16 16.83 -16.82 -3.99
N ILE A 17 16.75 -15.80 -4.84
CA ILE A 17 16.79 -14.39 -4.42
C ILE A 17 15.56 -14.05 -3.57
N TYR A 18 14.37 -14.49 -3.96
CA TYR A 18 13.14 -14.32 -3.21
C TYR A 18 13.26 -14.87 -1.78
N LEU A 19 13.72 -16.10 -1.63
CA LEU A 19 13.92 -16.72 -0.31
C LEU A 19 14.98 -16.01 0.51
N PHE A 20 16.07 -15.60 -0.14
CA PHE A 20 17.13 -14.83 0.53
C PHE A 20 16.61 -13.50 1.06
N GLU A 21 15.82 -12.77 0.27
CA GLU A 21 15.25 -11.48 0.67
C GLU A 21 14.28 -11.61 1.86
N ILE A 22 13.44 -12.65 1.85
CA ILE A 22 12.56 -12.95 3.00
C ILE A 22 13.40 -13.19 4.26
N LYS A 23 14.44 -14.06 4.19
CA LYS A 23 15.32 -14.34 5.33
C LYS A 23 16.03 -13.10 5.84
N LEU A 24 16.48 -12.23 4.94
CA LEU A 24 17.16 -10.99 5.27
C LEU A 24 16.25 -10.02 6.06
N HIS A 25 14.98 -9.98 5.72
CA HIS A 25 14.04 -9.01 6.28
C HIS A 25 13.08 -9.60 7.34
N VAL A 26 13.19 -10.89 7.68
CA VAL A 26 12.30 -11.54 8.64
C VAL A 26 12.29 -10.85 10.02
N LYS A 27 13.42 -10.38 10.50
CA LYS A 27 13.50 -9.64 11.77
C LYS A 27 12.71 -8.34 11.72
N LYS A 28 12.86 -7.58 10.64
CA LYS A 28 12.08 -6.34 10.41
C LYS A 28 10.58 -6.64 10.32
N PHE A 29 10.22 -7.73 9.62
CA PHE A 29 8.84 -8.19 9.50
C PHE A 29 8.21 -8.49 10.87
N ILE A 30 8.90 -9.27 11.72
CA ILE A 30 8.41 -9.62 13.06
C ILE A 30 8.21 -8.36 13.91
N ILE A 31 9.22 -7.48 13.96
CA ILE A 31 9.13 -6.24 14.74
C ILE A 31 7.96 -5.39 14.26
N PHE A 32 7.83 -5.21 12.94
CA PHE A 32 6.76 -4.39 12.37
C PHE A 32 5.37 -5.00 12.60
N SER A 33 5.26 -6.33 12.52
CA SER A 33 4.01 -7.06 12.83
C SER A 33 3.59 -6.86 14.28
N ILE A 34 4.52 -6.97 15.23
CA ILE A 34 4.24 -6.73 16.66
C ILE A 34 3.77 -5.28 16.87
N VAL A 35 4.47 -4.30 16.29
CA VAL A 35 4.08 -2.88 16.38
C VAL A 35 2.68 -2.66 15.79
N THR A 36 2.39 -3.29 14.64
CA THR A 36 1.07 -3.20 14.00
C THR A 36 -0.03 -3.77 14.89
N ILE A 37 0.19 -4.93 15.52
CA ILE A 37 -0.77 -5.55 16.44
C ILE A 37 -1.02 -4.65 17.67
N LEU A 38 0.05 -4.13 18.27
CA LEU A 38 -0.05 -3.22 19.41
C LEU A 38 -0.82 -1.95 19.06
N LEU A 39 -0.52 -1.32 17.93
CA LEU A 39 -1.21 -0.11 17.48
C LEU A 39 -2.69 -0.37 17.18
N LEU A 40 -3.03 -1.53 16.60
CA LEU A 40 -4.43 -1.93 16.37
C LEU A 40 -5.19 -2.10 17.67
N ILE A 41 -4.62 -2.83 18.63
CA ILE A 41 -5.24 -3.03 19.94
C ILE A 41 -5.41 -1.67 20.64
N MET A 42 -4.37 -0.85 20.66
CA MET A 42 -4.45 0.48 21.26
C MET A 42 -5.50 1.36 20.56
N SER A 43 -5.53 1.43 19.25
CA SER A 43 -6.52 2.24 18.53
C SER A 43 -7.95 1.77 18.73
N SER A 44 -8.16 0.46 18.92
CA SER A 44 -9.48 -0.11 19.15
C SER A 44 -10.00 0.08 20.58
N PHE A 45 -9.14 0.06 21.59
CA PHE A 45 -9.57 0.07 22.99
C PHE A 45 -9.23 1.37 23.74
N LEU A 46 -8.16 2.08 23.38
CA LEU A 46 -7.72 3.29 24.07
C LEU A 46 -8.78 4.41 24.11
N PRO A 47 -9.57 4.67 23.05
CA PRO A 47 -10.60 5.69 23.07
C PRO A 47 -11.65 5.45 24.18
N TYR A 48 -12.01 4.17 24.44
CA TYR A 48 -12.98 3.83 25.48
C TYR A 48 -12.43 3.99 26.89
N ILE A 49 -11.12 3.80 27.06
CA ILE A 49 -10.47 3.95 28.38
C ILE A 49 -10.27 5.43 28.72
N LEU A 50 -9.83 6.23 27.73
CA LEU A 50 -9.51 7.64 27.95
C LEU A 50 -10.73 8.56 27.92
N PHE A 51 -11.76 8.20 27.15
CA PHE A 51 -12.95 9.03 26.96
C PHE A 51 -14.21 8.22 27.30
N PRO A 52 -14.69 8.21 28.55
CA PRO A 52 -15.87 7.42 28.96
C PRO A 52 -17.15 7.76 28.19
N THR A 53 -17.19 8.94 27.56
CA THR A 53 -18.32 9.38 26.71
C THR A 53 -18.21 8.84 25.27
N TYR A 54 -17.10 8.23 24.91
CA TYR A 54 -16.90 7.67 23.58
C TYR A 54 -17.72 6.39 23.43
N GLN A 55 -18.69 6.43 22.53
CA GLN A 55 -19.55 5.28 22.26
C GLN A 55 -18.87 4.33 21.26
N VAL A 56 -19.08 3.03 21.47
CA VAL A 56 -18.69 2.01 20.48
C VAL A 56 -19.38 2.34 19.16
N PRO A 57 -18.69 2.34 18.02
CA PRO A 57 -19.32 2.55 16.73
C PRO A 57 -20.55 1.67 16.57
N SER A 58 -21.64 2.23 16.08
CA SER A 58 -22.92 1.51 15.99
C SER A 58 -22.90 0.38 14.97
N THR A 59 -22.01 0.49 13.98
CA THR A 59 -21.89 -0.50 12.90
C THR A 59 -20.46 -1.03 12.76
N GLN A 60 -20.34 -2.24 12.26
CA GLN A 60 -19.05 -2.85 11.92
C GLN A 60 -18.28 -2.03 10.89
N ALA A 61 -19.00 -1.40 9.94
CA ALA A 61 -18.39 -0.54 8.91
C ALA A 61 -17.71 0.68 9.51
N ASP A 62 -18.36 1.34 10.48
CA ASP A 62 -17.81 2.50 11.18
C ASP A 62 -16.58 2.10 12.03
N PHE A 63 -16.60 0.91 12.63
CA PHE A 63 -15.45 0.36 13.32
C PHE A 63 -14.23 0.22 12.40
N TYR A 64 -14.42 -0.35 11.21
CA TYR A 64 -13.32 -0.48 10.24
C TYR A 64 -12.86 0.85 9.67
N GLN A 65 -13.77 1.82 9.47
CA GLN A 65 -13.43 3.16 9.00
C GLN A 65 -12.63 3.97 10.02
N GLY A 66 -12.92 3.80 11.31
CA GLY A 66 -12.18 4.44 12.40
C GLY A 66 -10.71 4.01 12.48
N GLY A 67 -10.33 2.93 11.80
CA GLY A 67 -8.96 2.43 11.69
C GLY A 67 -8.06 3.27 10.76
N LEU A 68 -8.01 4.59 10.94
CA LEU A 68 -7.12 5.52 10.20
C LEU A 68 -5.66 5.06 10.15
N PHE A 69 -5.23 4.31 11.16
CA PHE A 69 -3.88 3.76 11.25
C PHE A 69 -3.58 2.70 10.20
N ASN A 70 -4.57 1.97 9.70
CA ASN A 70 -4.35 0.86 8.76
C ASN A 70 -3.64 1.30 7.48
N SER A 71 -4.09 2.39 6.87
CA SER A 71 -3.51 2.88 5.63
C SER A 71 -2.13 3.52 5.82
N LEU A 72 -1.92 4.22 6.94
CA LEU A 72 -0.65 4.82 7.30
C LEU A 72 0.40 3.74 7.55
N LEU A 73 0.03 2.67 8.28
CA LEU A 73 0.91 1.52 8.52
C LEU A 73 1.34 0.83 7.22
N ILE A 74 0.42 0.67 6.27
CA ILE A 74 0.73 0.10 4.95
C ILE A 74 1.74 0.97 4.19
N ILE A 75 1.54 2.30 4.17
CA ILE A 75 2.47 3.24 3.52
C ILE A 75 3.87 3.13 4.15
N ILE A 76 3.95 3.14 5.48
CA ILE A 76 5.22 3.03 6.20
C ILE A 76 5.88 1.67 5.91
N ALA A 77 5.12 0.56 5.96
CA ALA A 77 5.62 -0.77 5.64
C ALA A 77 6.21 -0.81 4.22
N VAL A 78 5.46 -0.37 3.22
CA VAL A 78 5.95 -0.34 1.83
C VAL A 78 7.22 0.48 1.72
N CYS A 79 7.27 1.69 2.29
CA CYS A 79 8.46 2.54 2.24
C CYS A 79 9.68 1.87 2.89
N LEU A 80 9.51 1.20 4.04
CA LEU A 80 10.60 0.54 4.76
C LEU A 80 11.15 -0.70 4.05
N PHE A 81 10.27 -1.48 3.40
CA PHE A 81 10.69 -2.71 2.74
C PHE A 81 11.19 -2.48 1.31
N PHE A 82 10.64 -1.50 0.59
CA PHE A 82 10.97 -1.29 -0.83
C PHE A 82 12.02 -0.21 -1.09
N SER A 83 12.29 0.69 -0.14
CA SER A 83 13.25 1.78 -0.33
C SER A 83 14.65 1.33 -0.70
N GLY A 84 15.10 0.20 -0.17
CA GLY A 84 16.43 -0.36 -0.40
C GLY A 84 16.56 -1.26 -1.63
N ILE A 85 15.46 -1.60 -2.30
CA ILE A 85 15.42 -2.70 -3.28
C ILE A 85 16.45 -2.57 -4.41
N ILE A 86 16.71 -1.34 -4.86
CA ILE A 86 17.66 -1.05 -5.93
C ILE A 86 18.86 -0.26 -5.42
N CYS A 87 18.64 0.82 -4.65
CA CYS A 87 19.71 1.73 -4.26
C CYS A 87 20.77 1.07 -3.35
N SER A 88 20.41 0.04 -2.56
CA SER A 88 21.38 -0.68 -1.72
C SER A 88 22.49 -1.36 -2.55
N GLU A 89 22.16 -1.91 -3.72
CA GLU A 89 23.13 -2.58 -4.59
C GLU A 89 24.24 -1.62 -5.08
N PHE A 90 23.90 -0.36 -5.24
CA PHE A 90 24.87 0.66 -5.66
C PHE A 90 25.63 1.25 -4.49
N LYS A 91 24.96 1.47 -3.35
CA LYS A 91 25.58 2.01 -2.14
C LYS A 91 26.65 1.05 -1.58
N ASP A 92 26.28 -0.22 -1.45
CA ASP A 92 27.15 -1.24 -0.83
C ASP A 92 28.08 -1.92 -1.85
N LYS A 93 28.05 -1.45 -3.14
CA LYS A 93 28.83 -2.00 -4.26
C LYS A 93 28.66 -3.51 -4.48
N THR A 94 27.64 -4.11 -3.88
CA THR A 94 27.32 -5.54 -4.05
C THR A 94 26.97 -5.88 -5.50
N GLY A 95 26.45 -4.91 -6.25
CA GLY A 95 26.18 -5.04 -7.67
C GLY A 95 27.40 -5.44 -8.51
N ILE A 96 28.63 -5.05 -8.13
CA ILE A 96 29.85 -5.45 -8.84
C ILE A 96 30.02 -6.97 -8.85
N ILE A 97 29.64 -7.64 -7.76
CA ILE A 97 29.76 -9.10 -7.62
C ILE A 97 28.56 -9.83 -8.22
N VAL A 98 27.37 -9.26 -8.09
CA VAL A 98 26.10 -9.93 -8.42
C VAL A 98 25.74 -9.78 -9.89
N PHE A 99 25.92 -8.61 -10.50
CA PHE A 99 25.48 -8.35 -11.88
C PHE A 99 26.21 -9.16 -12.97
N PRO A 100 27.49 -9.56 -12.82
CA PRO A 100 28.11 -10.47 -13.79
C PRO A 100 27.52 -11.89 -13.75
N LYS A 101 26.96 -12.29 -12.58
CA LYS A 101 26.47 -13.67 -12.36
C LYS A 101 24.97 -13.81 -12.59
N ILE A 102 24.19 -12.75 -12.35
CA ILE A 102 22.73 -12.80 -12.38
C ILE A 102 22.19 -11.61 -13.20
N ASN A 103 21.25 -11.89 -14.09
CA ASN A 103 20.58 -10.85 -14.86
C ASN A 103 19.88 -9.84 -13.92
N LYS A 104 20.12 -8.54 -14.15
CA LYS A 104 19.56 -7.43 -13.36
C LYS A 104 18.05 -7.54 -13.16
N TYR A 105 17.30 -7.96 -14.20
CA TYR A 105 15.84 -8.13 -14.10
C TYR A 105 15.43 -9.26 -13.14
N LYS A 106 16.15 -10.39 -13.19
CA LYS A 106 15.88 -11.52 -12.29
C LYS A 106 16.14 -11.14 -10.84
N LEU A 107 17.19 -10.35 -10.59
CA LEU A 107 17.53 -9.84 -9.27
C LEU A 107 16.42 -8.95 -8.72
N ILE A 108 15.98 -7.94 -9.49
CA ILE A 108 14.90 -7.03 -9.03
C ILE A 108 13.62 -7.82 -8.80
N THR A 109 13.22 -8.69 -9.74
CA THR A 109 11.97 -9.45 -9.60
C THR A 109 11.97 -10.31 -8.35
N GLY A 110 13.09 -11.01 -8.05
CA GLY A 110 13.20 -11.81 -6.83
C GLY A 110 13.11 -10.96 -5.56
N LYS A 111 13.82 -9.85 -5.50
CA LYS A 111 13.76 -8.89 -4.38
C LYS A 111 12.38 -8.26 -4.22
N TYR A 112 11.78 -7.84 -5.34
CA TYR A 112 10.44 -7.25 -5.35
C TYR A 112 9.40 -8.21 -4.79
N LEU A 113 9.38 -9.45 -5.28
CA LEU A 113 8.46 -10.49 -4.81
C LEU A 113 8.68 -10.83 -3.33
N GLY A 114 9.93 -10.92 -2.86
CA GLY A 114 10.25 -11.19 -1.47
C GLY A 114 9.69 -10.12 -0.53
N ASN A 115 9.98 -8.85 -0.82
CA ASN A 115 9.46 -7.72 -0.04
C ASN A 115 7.93 -7.58 -0.15
N LEU A 116 7.36 -7.86 -1.33
CA LEU A 116 5.91 -7.85 -1.55
C LEU A 116 5.21 -8.86 -0.64
N THR A 117 5.72 -10.08 -0.57
CA THR A 117 5.17 -11.13 0.31
C THR A 117 5.19 -10.71 1.77
N LEU A 118 6.26 -10.07 2.23
CA LEU A 118 6.36 -9.58 3.62
C LEU A 118 5.34 -8.47 3.90
N VAL A 119 5.18 -7.50 3.01
CA VAL A 119 4.21 -6.41 3.20
C VAL A 119 2.77 -6.91 3.12
N ILE A 120 2.45 -7.83 2.18
CA ILE A 120 1.14 -8.48 2.14
C ILE A 120 0.91 -9.28 3.43
N GLY A 121 1.93 -9.95 3.95
CA GLY A 121 1.87 -10.65 5.24
C GLY A 121 1.51 -9.72 6.39
N ILE A 122 2.10 -8.51 6.48
CA ILE A 122 1.74 -7.49 7.47
C ILE A 122 0.28 -7.07 7.30
N ALA A 123 -0.15 -6.79 6.07
CA ALA A 123 -1.55 -6.44 5.78
C ALA A 123 -2.51 -7.57 6.18
N SER A 124 -2.15 -8.84 5.89
CA SER A 124 -2.95 -10.01 6.29
C SER A 124 -3.11 -10.11 7.80
N ILE A 125 -2.03 -9.91 8.56
CA ILE A 125 -2.07 -9.89 10.03
C ILE A 125 -2.99 -8.77 10.52
N ASN A 126 -2.87 -7.59 9.94
CA ASN A 126 -3.71 -6.43 10.29
C ASN A 126 -5.20 -6.75 10.07
N TYR A 127 -5.57 -7.25 8.90
CA TYR A 127 -6.95 -7.61 8.57
C TYR A 127 -7.48 -8.73 9.46
N PHE A 128 -6.67 -9.74 9.75
CA PHE A 128 -7.04 -10.85 10.63
C PHE A 128 -7.32 -10.39 12.05
N ILE A 129 -6.45 -9.56 12.64
CA ILE A 129 -6.64 -9.01 13.98
C ILE A 129 -7.87 -8.08 14.01
N SER A 130 -8.05 -7.22 13.01
CA SER A 130 -9.23 -6.36 12.91
C SER A 130 -10.53 -7.18 12.82
N ALA A 131 -10.53 -8.27 12.04
CA ALA A 131 -11.67 -9.19 11.97
C ALA A 131 -11.97 -9.87 13.29
N LEU A 132 -10.95 -10.31 14.04
CA LEU A 132 -11.11 -10.89 15.37
C LEU A 132 -11.72 -9.89 16.34
N ILE A 133 -11.21 -8.67 16.40
CA ILE A 133 -11.74 -7.63 17.29
C ILE A 133 -13.21 -7.33 16.94
N CYS A 134 -13.51 -7.17 15.64
CA CYS A 134 -14.88 -6.95 15.17
C CYS A 134 -15.82 -8.09 15.53
N TYR A 135 -15.37 -9.34 15.38
CA TYR A 135 -16.14 -10.52 15.78
C TYR A 135 -16.46 -10.53 17.28
N PHE A 136 -15.51 -10.19 18.14
CA PHE A 136 -15.72 -10.12 19.59
C PHE A 136 -16.70 -9.01 19.99
N ILE A 137 -16.73 -7.89 19.27
CA ILE A 137 -17.60 -6.74 19.61
C ILE A 137 -19.00 -6.90 19.03
N TYR A 138 -19.12 -7.36 17.78
CA TYR A 138 -20.38 -7.35 17.02
C TYR A 138 -20.93 -8.74 16.67
N GLY A 139 -20.16 -9.81 16.90
CA GLY A 139 -20.54 -11.18 16.56
C GLY A 139 -20.41 -11.56 15.06
N ASP A 140 -20.25 -10.61 14.17
CA ASP A 140 -20.06 -10.82 12.74
C ASP A 140 -18.94 -9.90 12.20
N PRO A 141 -17.88 -10.44 11.55
CA PRO A 141 -16.78 -9.65 11.01
C PRO A 141 -17.02 -9.13 9.58
N LEU A 142 -18.21 -9.27 8.97
CA LEU A 142 -18.50 -8.93 7.56
C LEU A 142 -17.44 -9.49 6.58
N LEU A 143 -17.22 -10.79 6.64
CA LEU A 143 -16.08 -11.48 6.03
C LEU A 143 -15.98 -11.24 4.52
N ASP A 144 -17.12 -11.25 3.80
CA ASP A 144 -17.16 -11.06 2.34
C ASP A 144 -16.64 -9.68 1.94
N LYS A 145 -17.10 -8.63 2.62
CA LYS A 145 -16.66 -7.26 2.38
C LYS A 145 -15.22 -7.04 2.81
N LEU A 146 -14.80 -7.68 3.91
CA LEU A 146 -13.44 -7.62 4.41
C LEU A 146 -12.45 -8.24 3.42
N LEU A 147 -12.78 -9.40 2.83
CA LEU A 147 -11.97 -10.04 1.79
C LEU A 147 -11.87 -9.16 0.52
N LEU A 148 -12.97 -8.52 0.14
CA LEU A 148 -12.97 -7.60 -0.99
C LEU A 148 -12.08 -6.37 -0.71
N SER A 149 -12.20 -5.78 0.48
CA SER A 149 -11.34 -4.68 0.95
C SER A 149 -9.86 -5.09 0.98
N PHE A 150 -9.56 -6.30 1.45
CA PHE A 150 -8.21 -6.87 1.43
C PHE A 150 -7.67 -7.01 0.00
N GLY A 151 -8.50 -7.46 -0.95
CA GLY A 151 -8.15 -7.50 -2.36
C GLY A 151 -7.70 -6.13 -2.89
N PHE A 152 -8.48 -5.07 -2.64
CA PHE A 152 -8.10 -3.69 -3.00
C PHE A 152 -6.83 -3.23 -2.28
N THR A 153 -6.65 -3.64 -1.03
CA THR A 153 -5.41 -3.35 -0.28
C THR A 153 -4.18 -3.98 -0.94
N VAL A 154 -4.28 -5.19 -1.45
CA VAL A 154 -3.19 -5.84 -2.21
C VAL A 154 -2.86 -5.05 -3.47
N PHE A 155 -3.85 -4.62 -4.26
CA PHE A 155 -3.62 -3.76 -5.43
C PHE A 155 -2.99 -2.41 -5.04
N TYR A 156 -3.41 -1.82 -3.93
CA TYR A 156 -2.83 -0.59 -3.40
C TYR A 156 -1.35 -0.78 -3.00
N ILE A 157 -1.03 -1.89 -2.32
CA ILE A 157 0.36 -2.26 -1.99
C ILE A 157 1.21 -2.41 -3.27
N LEU A 158 0.68 -3.02 -4.33
CA LEU A 158 1.36 -3.14 -5.62
C LEU A 158 1.65 -1.78 -6.24
N ALA A 159 0.70 -0.86 -6.23
CA ALA A 159 0.89 0.50 -6.76
C ALA A 159 1.96 1.27 -5.96
N LEU A 160 1.85 1.28 -4.63
CA LEU A 160 2.82 1.93 -3.74
C LEU A 160 4.21 1.34 -3.87
N SER A 161 4.34 0.01 -3.85
CA SER A 161 5.62 -0.69 -3.93
C SER A 161 6.35 -0.42 -5.25
N SER A 162 5.59 -0.34 -6.36
CA SER A 162 6.13 0.03 -7.66
C SER A 162 6.64 1.47 -7.67
N MET A 163 5.90 2.39 -7.06
CA MET A 163 6.29 3.80 -6.93
C MET A 163 7.55 3.96 -6.06
N VAL A 164 7.62 3.31 -4.89
CA VAL A 164 8.82 3.34 -4.03
C VAL A 164 10.03 2.72 -4.74
N SER A 165 9.83 1.61 -5.46
CA SER A 165 10.88 0.96 -6.26
C SER A 165 11.39 1.87 -7.38
N PHE A 166 10.51 2.64 -8.03
CA PHE A 166 10.88 3.65 -9.00
C PHE A 166 11.80 4.71 -8.37
N PHE A 167 11.44 5.29 -7.21
CA PHE A 167 12.30 6.24 -6.51
C PHE A 167 13.63 5.60 -6.08
N SER A 168 13.62 4.35 -5.64
CA SER A 168 14.84 3.60 -5.31
C SER A 168 15.80 3.45 -6.49
N SER A 169 15.30 3.50 -7.73
CA SER A 169 16.13 3.31 -8.94
C SER A 169 17.11 4.44 -9.19
N PHE A 170 16.81 5.67 -8.79
CA PHE A 170 17.66 6.85 -9.01
C PHE A 170 18.20 7.49 -7.73
N MET A 171 17.67 7.14 -6.57
CA MET A 171 18.18 7.65 -5.29
C MET A 171 19.50 7.01 -4.89
N LYS A 172 20.29 7.71 -4.05
CA LYS A 172 21.62 7.27 -3.62
C LYS A 172 21.61 6.35 -2.40
N SER A 173 20.57 6.42 -1.58
CA SER A 173 20.46 5.61 -0.35
C SER A 173 19.02 5.23 -0.02
N ALA A 174 18.85 4.11 0.70
CA ALA A 174 17.54 3.66 1.17
C ALA A 174 16.87 4.68 2.09
N THR A 175 17.64 5.29 3.00
CA THR A 175 17.12 6.32 3.91
C THR A 175 16.54 7.52 3.15
N LEU A 176 17.28 8.03 2.16
CA LEU A 176 16.80 9.13 1.32
C LEU A 176 15.53 8.73 0.56
N THR A 177 15.49 7.52 -0.01
CA THR A 177 14.32 7.00 -0.69
C THR A 177 13.12 6.92 0.26
N THR A 178 13.29 6.34 1.46
CA THR A 178 12.22 6.24 2.46
C THR A 178 11.67 7.61 2.83
N THR A 179 12.56 8.57 3.16
CA THR A 179 12.14 9.91 3.60
C THR A 179 11.37 10.64 2.51
N ILE A 180 11.91 10.68 1.28
CA ILE A 180 11.27 11.40 0.17
C ILE A 180 9.94 10.75 -0.20
N THR A 181 9.88 9.41 -0.29
CA THR A 181 8.63 8.73 -0.63
C THR A 181 7.58 8.84 0.46
N LEU A 182 7.98 8.80 1.74
CA LEU A 182 7.05 9.04 2.85
C LEU A 182 6.46 10.45 2.80
N ILE A 183 7.30 11.49 2.66
CA ILE A 183 6.84 12.87 2.57
C ILE A 183 5.90 13.04 1.38
N LEU A 184 6.25 12.48 0.22
CA LEU A 184 5.43 12.57 -0.98
C LEU A 184 4.09 11.86 -0.84
N LEU A 185 4.07 10.65 -0.25
CA LEU A 185 2.84 9.87 -0.09
C LEU A 185 1.94 10.40 1.04
N LEU A 186 2.50 10.95 2.11
CA LEU A 186 1.71 11.45 3.23
C LEU A 186 1.21 12.88 3.01
N PHE A 187 2.04 13.74 2.46
CA PHE A 187 1.74 15.17 2.31
C PHE A 187 1.56 15.60 0.86
N GLY A 188 2.42 15.14 -0.05
CA GLY A 188 2.43 15.59 -1.43
C GLY A 188 1.14 15.26 -2.16
N THR A 189 0.61 14.05 -2.01
CA THR A 189 -0.67 13.66 -2.61
C THR A 189 -1.82 14.49 -2.05
N GLY A 190 -1.86 14.72 -0.74
CA GLY A 190 -2.91 15.52 -0.10
C GLY A 190 -2.91 16.99 -0.54
N ILE A 191 -1.74 17.60 -0.72
CA ILE A 191 -1.62 18.98 -1.23
C ILE A 191 -2.15 19.07 -2.66
N ILE A 192 -1.76 18.12 -3.52
CA ILE A 192 -2.23 18.06 -4.90
C ILE A 192 -3.75 17.89 -4.95
N ASP A 193 -4.29 16.97 -4.14
CA ASP A 193 -5.73 16.72 -4.07
C ASP A 193 -6.50 17.97 -3.62
N THR A 194 -6.01 18.66 -2.60
CA THR A 194 -6.62 19.89 -2.10
C THR A 194 -6.62 20.97 -3.18
N PHE A 195 -5.51 21.16 -3.89
CA PHE A 195 -5.43 22.13 -4.98
C PHE A 195 -6.45 21.85 -6.09
N PHE A 196 -6.53 20.60 -6.57
CA PHE A 196 -7.48 20.23 -7.63
C PHE A 196 -8.93 20.27 -7.15
N MET A 197 -9.19 19.99 -5.89
CA MET A 197 -10.51 20.07 -5.27
C MET A 197 -11.08 21.51 -5.32
N PHE A 198 -10.23 22.53 -5.17
CA PHE A 198 -10.62 23.93 -5.34
C PHE A 198 -10.62 24.39 -6.79
N ALA A 199 -9.65 23.96 -7.60
CA ALA A 199 -9.52 24.40 -8.98
C ALA A 199 -10.57 23.76 -9.92
N ALA A 200 -10.98 22.53 -9.66
CA ALA A 200 -11.87 21.75 -10.51
C ALA A 200 -12.81 20.83 -9.70
N PRO A 201 -13.71 21.38 -8.86
CA PRO A 201 -14.51 20.60 -7.90
C PRO A 201 -15.45 19.58 -8.54
N LYS A 202 -15.81 19.78 -9.82
CA LYS A 202 -16.70 18.86 -10.56
C LYS A 202 -15.99 17.65 -11.15
N ILE A 203 -14.64 17.64 -11.19
CA ILE A 203 -13.85 16.54 -11.75
C ILE A 203 -13.54 15.53 -10.66
N GLU A 204 -13.89 14.27 -10.89
CA GLU A 204 -13.53 13.17 -9.98
C GLU A 204 -12.00 13.01 -9.95
N PRO A 205 -11.34 13.06 -8.75
CA PRO A 205 -9.89 13.01 -8.63
C PRO A 205 -9.33 11.58 -8.77
N ILE A 206 -9.72 10.88 -9.83
CA ILE A 206 -9.36 9.47 -10.06
C ILE A 206 -7.85 9.27 -10.23
N TYR A 207 -7.09 10.33 -10.55
CA TYR A 207 -5.63 10.32 -10.61
C TYR A 207 -4.97 10.18 -9.23
N SER A 208 -5.68 10.50 -8.16
CA SER A 208 -5.12 10.52 -6.81
C SER A 208 -5.11 9.13 -6.18
N LEU A 209 -3.93 8.67 -5.78
CA LEU A 209 -3.78 7.44 -4.98
C LEU A 209 -4.49 7.54 -3.62
N ASN A 210 -4.58 8.76 -3.06
CA ASN A 210 -5.24 9.01 -1.79
C ASN A 210 -6.75 8.85 -1.91
N TYR A 211 -7.32 9.39 -3.00
CA TYR A 211 -8.74 9.20 -3.32
C TYR A 211 -9.05 7.73 -3.63
N VAL A 212 -8.23 7.09 -4.49
CA VAL A 212 -8.46 5.68 -4.87
C VAL A 212 -8.34 4.74 -3.67
N ARG A 213 -7.48 5.07 -2.70
CA ARG A 213 -7.39 4.32 -1.44
C ARG A 213 -8.69 4.30 -0.66
N SER A 214 -9.53 5.34 -0.75
CA SER A 214 -10.79 5.42 0.01
C SER A 214 -11.70 4.23 -0.23
N ILE A 215 -11.62 3.58 -1.40
CA ILE A 215 -12.41 2.37 -1.69
C ILE A 215 -12.19 1.26 -0.66
N ILE A 216 -10.98 1.14 -0.10
CA ILE A 216 -10.63 0.11 0.88
C ILE A 216 -11.53 0.18 2.11
N THR A 217 -11.90 1.39 2.53
CA THR A 217 -12.74 1.63 3.71
C THR A 217 -14.22 1.72 3.34
N TYR A 218 -14.57 2.41 2.25
CA TYR A 218 -15.98 2.58 1.87
C TYR A 218 -16.66 1.30 1.41
N ILE A 219 -15.92 0.34 0.84
CA ILE A 219 -16.46 -0.96 0.42
C ILE A 219 -17.04 -1.78 1.58
N LEU A 220 -16.65 -1.46 2.81
CA LEU A 220 -17.16 -2.12 4.03
C LEU A 220 -18.55 -1.61 4.42
N GLN A 221 -18.99 -0.47 3.89
CA GLN A 221 -20.32 0.07 4.16
C GLN A 221 -21.43 -0.82 3.56
N ALA A 222 -22.58 -0.87 4.26
CA ALA A 222 -23.71 -1.70 3.84
C ALA A 222 -24.27 -1.25 2.47
N ASP A 223 -24.31 0.05 2.26
CA ASP A 223 -24.89 0.74 1.12
C ASP A 223 -23.90 1.15 0.03
N PHE A 224 -22.65 0.61 0.05
CA PHE A 224 -21.58 0.98 -0.88
C PHE A 224 -22.01 1.02 -2.36
N PHE A 225 -22.86 0.09 -2.80
CA PHE A 225 -23.32 0.02 -4.19
C PHE A 225 -24.42 1.02 -4.55
N THR A 226 -25.11 1.56 -3.55
CA THR A 226 -26.26 2.48 -3.73
C THR A 226 -25.97 3.89 -3.25
N MET A 227 -24.88 4.09 -2.47
CA MET A 227 -24.50 5.39 -1.94
C MET A 227 -24.08 6.38 -3.02
N GLN A 228 -24.33 7.65 -2.77
CA GLN A 228 -23.77 8.73 -3.58
C GLN A 228 -22.25 8.80 -3.34
N ARG A 229 -21.49 8.87 -4.44
CA ARG A 229 -20.02 8.89 -4.39
C ARG A 229 -19.43 10.27 -4.09
N TYR A 230 -20.27 11.28 -3.95
CA TYR A 230 -19.87 12.64 -3.62
C TYR A 230 -20.90 13.32 -2.73
N VAL A 231 -20.49 14.34 -2.00
CA VAL A 231 -21.35 15.24 -1.22
C VAL A 231 -21.10 16.66 -1.70
N ASP A 232 -22.20 17.36 -2.00
CA ASP A 232 -22.15 18.78 -2.38
C ASP A 232 -22.37 19.64 -1.13
N TYR A 233 -21.41 20.51 -0.85
CA TYR A 233 -21.51 21.51 0.21
C TYR A 233 -21.75 22.88 -0.41
N GLN A 234 -22.76 23.60 0.09
CA GLN A 234 -23.03 24.98 -0.28
C GLN A 234 -22.54 25.91 0.84
N PHE A 235 -21.60 26.79 0.52
CA PHE A 235 -21.18 27.86 1.43
C PHE A 235 -21.81 29.18 0.96
N GLU A 236 -22.57 29.84 1.86
CA GLU A 236 -23.14 31.19 1.69
C GLU A 236 -23.87 31.42 0.37
N GLY A 237 -24.53 30.40 -0.18
CA GLY A 237 -25.39 30.52 -1.35
C GLY A 237 -24.71 30.63 -2.73
N THR A 238 -23.40 30.81 -2.80
CA THR A 238 -22.69 31.06 -4.06
C THR A 238 -21.59 30.09 -4.41
N PHE A 239 -20.98 29.42 -3.44
CA PHE A 239 -19.87 28.50 -3.68
C PHE A 239 -20.30 27.05 -3.47
N LEU A 240 -20.34 26.30 -4.58
CA LEU A 240 -20.59 24.85 -4.57
C LEU A 240 -19.26 24.11 -4.51
N PHE A 241 -19.06 23.40 -3.40
CA PHE A 241 -17.91 22.56 -3.17
C PHE A 241 -18.33 21.09 -3.20
N ARG A 242 -17.74 20.30 -4.10
CA ARG A 242 -18.00 18.86 -4.20
C ARG A 242 -16.88 18.08 -3.54
N SER A 243 -17.21 17.31 -2.51
CA SER A 243 -16.30 16.35 -1.89
C SER A 243 -16.58 14.96 -2.43
N TRP A 244 -15.61 14.39 -3.13
CA TRP A 244 -15.67 13.03 -3.63
C TRP A 244 -15.27 12.04 -2.53
N LEU A 245 -16.13 11.04 -2.26
CA LEU A 245 -15.97 10.07 -1.17
C LEU A 245 -15.17 8.85 -1.60
N THR A 246 -15.60 8.22 -2.71
CA THR A 246 -15.00 6.97 -3.18
C THR A 246 -15.11 6.82 -4.70
N PRO A 247 -14.13 6.20 -5.37
CA PRO A 247 -14.20 5.86 -6.79
C PRO A 247 -15.10 4.66 -7.04
N THR A 248 -15.39 4.39 -8.32
CA THR A 248 -15.95 3.11 -8.72
C THR A 248 -14.93 1.99 -8.55
N MET A 249 -15.38 0.76 -8.31
CA MET A 249 -14.50 -0.41 -8.21
C MET A 249 -13.63 -0.60 -9.46
N GLN A 250 -14.24 -0.46 -10.63
CA GLN A 250 -13.53 -0.57 -11.92
C GLN A 250 -12.49 0.54 -12.09
N GLY A 251 -12.87 1.79 -11.76
CA GLY A 251 -11.95 2.92 -11.80
C GLY A 251 -10.76 2.74 -10.88
N ALA A 252 -11.01 2.30 -9.63
CA ALA A 252 -9.95 2.02 -8.68
C ALA A 252 -8.97 0.93 -9.16
N LEU A 253 -9.49 -0.20 -9.66
CA LEU A 253 -8.65 -1.28 -10.20
C LEU A 253 -7.82 -0.82 -11.39
N LEU A 254 -8.43 -0.07 -12.31
CA LEU A 254 -7.73 0.45 -13.49
C LEU A 254 -6.58 1.38 -13.08
N VAL A 255 -6.85 2.33 -12.20
CA VAL A 255 -5.84 3.30 -11.75
C VAL A 255 -4.71 2.62 -10.97
N LEU A 256 -5.02 1.75 -10.00
CA LEU A 256 -4.00 1.02 -9.24
C LEU A 256 -3.13 0.13 -10.15
N SER A 257 -3.75 -0.53 -11.13
CA SER A 257 -3.03 -1.33 -12.12
C SER A 257 -2.12 -0.47 -13.00
N LEU A 258 -2.62 0.69 -13.45
CA LEU A 258 -1.87 1.63 -14.27
C LEU A 258 -0.66 2.18 -13.51
N TYR A 259 -0.83 2.61 -12.26
CA TYR A 259 0.27 3.03 -11.40
C TYR A 259 1.32 1.92 -11.23
N THR A 260 0.87 0.69 -10.96
CA THR A 260 1.76 -0.46 -10.82
C THR A 260 2.60 -0.67 -12.08
N ILE A 261 1.97 -0.73 -13.25
CA ILE A 261 2.65 -1.00 -14.52
C ILE A 261 3.61 0.14 -14.88
N VAL A 262 3.13 1.38 -14.83
CA VAL A 262 3.91 2.56 -15.24
C VAL A 262 5.16 2.70 -14.36
N PHE A 263 5.00 2.75 -13.03
CA PHE A 263 6.13 2.94 -12.14
C PHE A 263 7.10 1.76 -12.11
N PHE A 264 6.59 0.52 -12.23
CA PHE A 264 7.46 -0.65 -12.31
C PHE A 264 8.28 -0.67 -13.60
N LEU A 265 7.68 -0.34 -14.74
CA LEU A 265 8.39 -0.24 -16.02
C LEU A 265 9.45 0.87 -15.99
N PHE A 266 9.07 2.08 -15.57
CA PHE A 266 10.02 3.18 -15.49
C PHE A 266 11.15 2.89 -14.48
N GLY A 267 10.85 2.32 -13.32
CA GLY A 267 11.84 1.91 -12.34
C GLY A 267 12.84 0.90 -12.90
N SER A 268 12.34 -0.11 -13.62
CA SER A 268 13.18 -1.13 -14.24
C SER A 268 14.05 -0.59 -15.38
N LEU A 269 13.52 0.35 -16.19
CA LEU A 269 14.27 1.01 -17.28
C LEU A 269 15.39 1.91 -16.73
N LEU A 270 15.12 2.69 -15.68
CA LEU A 270 16.14 3.53 -15.02
C LEU A 270 17.22 2.66 -14.39
N PHE A 271 16.85 1.57 -13.74
CA PHE A 271 17.85 0.63 -13.21
C PHE A 271 18.75 0.04 -14.29
N LYS A 272 18.21 -0.32 -15.45
CA LYS A 272 19.02 -0.82 -16.58
C LYS A 272 20.09 0.18 -17.01
N ARG A 273 19.73 1.46 -17.07
CA ARG A 273 20.64 2.56 -17.52
C ARG A 273 21.67 2.94 -16.46
N ARG A 274 21.41 2.64 -15.19
CA ARG A 274 22.32 3.00 -14.10
C ARG A 274 23.56 2.11 -14.13
N GLN A 275 24.72 2.76 -14.26
CA GLN A 275 26.05 2.13 -14.17
C GLN A 275 26.54 2.20 -12.71
N ILE A 276 27.40 1.24 -12.34
CA ILE A 276 28.00 1.14 -10.98
C ILE A 276 29.19 2.09 -10.91
#